data_d01fcc5325636c57a58462b0709c878b
#
_entry.id   d01fcc5325636c57a58462b0709c878b
#
_cell.length_a   1.000
_cell.length_b   1.000
_cell.length_c   1.000
_cell.angle_alpha   90.00
_cell.angle_beta   90.00
_cell.angle_gamma   90.00
#
_symmetry.space_group_name_H-M   'P 1'
#
loop_
_entity.id
_entity.type
_entity.pdbx_description
1 polymer ?
#
loop_
_entity_poly.entity_id
_entity_poly.type
_entity_poly.pdbx_seq_one_letter_code
_entity_poly.pdbx_strand_id
1 'polypeptide(L)'
;MLEGPRDSLGLVEASLGAPDEMRRLSTEALEVDFGARRDPLFVVLGGEGLGRLVARAIAAFVAPTAPCPVVVLPSGVTGGTFPERTLDVRFGQAQADPAGQQFHAPSGPAGLAERLGLAPQLVAGLVLLAQAGLGPEPDVEALAARLSDRLDALQAEGVVDRLVARIGRTLPLVHGGGPVGSVLADHAKFQVNRHGKVACWSAATPELAYDEVCSWGQHGDVTRQVFTAVFLRGTHEPPADAGALDRYADLVDEFVASVLSVEGGTGEPLADACVLAVMGEQLGLRLALAEGFDPAPAPGLEWSV
;
A
#
# COMPACT_ATOMS: atom_id res chain seq x y z
N MET A 1 5.57 26.54 -27.20
CA MET A 1 4.95 26.28 -25.89
C MET A 1 5.27 24.84 -25.55
N LEU A 2 6.08 24.60 -24.53
CA LEU A 2 6.27 23.25 -23.99
C LEU A 2 4.94 22.88 -23.35
N GLU A 3 4.32 21.79 -23.81
CA GLU A 3 3.14 21.23 -23.13
C GLU A 3 3.55 20.99 -21.68
N GLY A 4 2.69 21.36 -20.72
CA GLY A 4 2.93 21.11 -19.29
C GLY A 4 3.04 19.61 -19.00
N PRO A 5 3.45 19.23 -17.78
CA PRO A 5 3.61 17.84 -17.38
C PRO A 5 2.32 17.08 -17.66
N ARG A 6 2.44 15.94 -18.34
CA ARG A 6 1.32 15.18 -18.88
C ARG A 6 1.15 13.89 -18.06
N ASP A 7 -0.01 13.71 -17.46
CA ASP A 7 -0.44 12.41 -16.96
C ASP A 7 -1.13 11.63 -18.11
N SER A 8 -0.33 10.94 -18.89
CA SER A 8 -0.79 10.34 -20.17
C SER A 8 -1.83 9.21 -19.99
N LEU A 9 -1.91 8.62 -18.80
CA LEU A 9 -2.88 7.56 -18.47
C LEU A 9 -3.97 8.00 -17.48
N GLY A 10 -3.99 9.26 -17.05
CA GLY A 10 -4.97 9.74 -16.06
C GLY A 10 -4.81 9.08 -14.68
N LEU A 11 -3.59 8.75 -14.29
CA LEU A 11 -3.33 8.00 -13.06
C LEU A 11 -3.74 8.76 -11.79
N VAL A 12 -3.62 10.10 -11.81
CA VAL A 12 -4.03 10.95 -10.68
C VAL A 12 -5.54 10.81 -10.42
N GLU A 13 -6.34 10.92 -11.47
CA GLU A 13 -7.80 10.76 -11.37
C GLU A 13 -8.18 9.32 -11.03
N ALA A 14 -7.53 8.34 -11.66
CA ALA A 14 -7.77 6.93 -11.37
C ALA A 14 -7.49 6.57 -9.90
N SER A 15 -6.44 7.11 -9.30
CA SER A 15 -6.14 6.91 -7.88
C SER A 15 -7.21 7.54 -6.97
N LEU A 16 -7.72 8.72 -7.31
CA LEU A 16 -8.82 9.37 -6.56
C LEU A 16 -10.17 8.66 -6.74
N GLY A 17 -10.35 7.90 -7.81
CA GLY A 17 -11.50 7.02 -8.04
C GLY A 17 -11.51 5.75 -7.18
N ALA A 18 -10.58 5.58 -6.25
CA ALA A 18 -10.47 4.40 -5.39
C ALA A 18 -11.77 4.03 -4.63
N PRO A 19 -12.62 4.96 -4.15
CA PRO A 19 -13.88 4.58 -3.50
C PRO A 19 -14.84 3.82 -4.43
N ASP A 20 -14.98 4.24 -5.69
CA ASP A 20 -15.85 3.58 -6.66
C ASP A 20 -15.27 2.25 -7.13
N GLU A 21 -13.98 2.20 -7.33
CA GLU A 21 -13.27 0.97 -7.66
C GLU A 21 -13.35 -0.06 -6.51
N MET A 22 -13.34 0.39 -5.26
CA MET A 22 -13.54 -0.45 -4.07
C MET A 22 -14.92 -1.13 -4.10
N ARG A 23 -15.99 -0.39 -4.40
CA ARG A 23 -17.35 -0.94 -4.56
C ARG A 23 -17.40 -1.98 -5.68
N ARG A 24 -16.84 -1.63 -6.82
CA ARG A 24 -16.83 -2.50 -8.01
C ARG A 24 -16.11 -3.82 -7.73
N LEU A 25 -14.87 -3.77 -7.25
CA LEU A 25 -14.08 -4.97 -6.98
C LEU A 25 -14.67 -5.82 -5.85
N SER A 26 -15.27 -5.20 -4.83
CA SER A 26 -15.93 -5.92 -3.75
C SER A 26 -17.16 -6.66 -4.26
N THR A 27 -17.92 -6.09 -5.18
CA THR A 27 -19.05 -6.78 -5.83
C THR A 27 -18.57 -7.99 -6.63
N GLU A 28 -17.51 -7.86 -7.40
CA GLU A 28 -16.89 -8.98 -8.11
C GLU A 28 -16.35 -10.06 -7.15
N ALA A 29 -15.81 -9.67 -6.00
CA ALA A 29 -15.34 -10.60 -4.98
C ALA A 29 -16.46 -11.45 -4.41
N LEU A 30 -17.68 -10.92 -4.29
CA LEU A 30 -18.87 -11.65 -3.83
C LEU A 30 -19.34 -12.75 -4.82
N GLU A 31 -18.97 -12.64 -6.09
CA GLU A 31 -19.32 -13.61 -7.14
C GLU A 31 -18.38 -14.82 -7.17
N VAL A 32 -17.28 -14.81 -6.41
CA VAL A 32 -16.31 -15.90 -6.39
C VAL A 32 -16.86 -17.09 -5.61
N ASP A 33 -17.01 -18.23 -6.28
CA ASP A 33 -17.45 -19.47 -5.66
C ASP A 33 -16.27 -20.33 -5.19
N PHE A 34 -16.12 -20.48 -3.89
CA PHE A 34 -15.10 -21.35 -3.30
C PHE A 34 -15.46 -22.83 -3.30
N GLY A 35 -16.70 -23.19 -3.64
CA GLY A 35 -17.17 -24.58 -3.62
C GLY A 35 -16.99 -25.22 -2.23
N ALA A 36 -16.28 -26.37 -2.20
CA ALA A 36 -15.99 -27.11 -0.97
C ALA A 36 -14.84 -26.55 -0.11
N ARG A 37 -14.22 -25.42 -0.52
CA ARG A 37 -13.04 -24.84 0.17
C ARG A 37 -13.41 -23.77 1.20
N ARG A 38 -14.61 -23.84 1.73
CA ARG A 38 -15.03 -23.05 2.90
C ARG A 38 -14.41 -23.67 4.15
N ASP A 39 -14.08 -22.86 5.13
CA ASP A 39 -13.37 -23.23 6.36
C ASP A 39 -12.01 -23.89 6.09
N PRO A 40 -11.07 -23.17 5.47
CA PRO A 40 -9.75 -23.72 5.18
C PRO A 40 -8.95 -24.00 6.45
N LEU A 41 -8.02 -24.96 6.39
CA LEU A 41 -7.04 -25.20 7.44
C LEU A 41 -5.76 -24.34 7.28
N PHE A 42 -5.52 -23.84 6.08
CA PHE A 42 -4.43 -22.93 5.76
C PHE A 42 -4.86 -21.92 4.71
N VAL A 43 -4.35 -20.72 4.81
CA VAL A 43 -4.51 -19.68 3.81
C VAL A 43 -3.15 -19.31 3.26
N VAL A 44 -3.04 -19.31 1.95
CA VAL A 44 -1.86 -18.89 1.22
C VAL A 44 -2.25 -17.69 0.37
N LEU A 45 -1.55 -16.59 0.55
CA LEU A 45 -1.74 -15.36 -0.21
C LEU A 45 -0.49 -15.12 -1.05
N GLY A 46 -0.65 -14.76 -2.31
CA GLY A 46 0.47 -14.53 -3.20
C GLY A 46 0.19 -13.46 -4.23
N GLY A 47 1.24 -12.96 -4.86
CA GLY A 47 1.20 -11.97 -5.91
C GLY A 47 2.58 -11.39 -6.19
N GLU A 48 2.68 -10.60 -7.24
CA GLU A 48 3.90 -9.90 -7.63
C GLU A 48 3.66 -8.39 -7.68
N GLY A 49 4.71 -7.61 -7.50
CA GLY A 49 4.62 -6.15 -7.50
C GLY A 49 3.58 -5.64 -6.50
N LEU A 50 2.59 -4.89 -6.99
CA LEU A 50 1.49 -4.38 -6.17
C LEU A 50 0.66 -5.53 -5.56
N GLY A 51 0.41 -6.61 -6.31
CA GLY A 51 -0.35 -7.77 -5.81
C GLY A 51 0.28 -8.40 -4.56
N ARG A 52 1.61 -8.39 -4.44
CA ARG A 52 2.29 -8.84 -3.21
C ARG A 52 2.02 -7.89 -2.03
N LEU A 53 1.99 -6.59 -2.28
CA LEU A 53 1.66 -5.62 -1.23
C LEU A 53 0.21 -5.79 -0.77
N VAL A 54 -0.73 -6.05 -1.69
CA VAL A 54 -2.12 -6.41 -1.37
C VAL A 54 -2.18 -7.65 -0.51
N ALA A 55 -1.50 -8.74 -0.89
CA ALA A 55 -1.45 -9.98 -0.11
C ALA A 55 -0.92 -9.75 1.32
N ARG A 56 0.15 -8.94 1.47
CA ARG A 56 0.71 -8.57 2.78
C ARG A 56 -0.26 -7.70 3.60
N ALA A 57 -0.93 -6.74 2.98
CA ALA A 57 -1.90 -5.89 3.65
C ALA A 57 -3.07 -6.72 4.19
N ILE A 58 -3.62 -7.62 3.38
CA ILE A 58 -4.68 -8.53 3.80
C ILE A 58 -4.22 -9.42 4.95
N ALA A 59 -3.02 -10.02 4.84
CA ALA A 59 -2.47 -10.83 5.92
C ALA A 59 -2.34 -10.04 7.23
N ALA A 60 -1.91 -8.78 7.16
CA ALA A 60 -1.76 -7.92 8.33
C ALA A 60 -3.10 -7.66 9.05
N PHE A 61 -4.22 -7.58 8.32
CA PHE A 61 -5.55 -7.42 8.89
C PHE A 61 -6.17 -8.74 9.37
N VAL A 62 -5.97 -9.83 8.64
CA VAL A 62 -6.67 -11.10 8.88
C VAL A 62 -5.92 -12.01 9.86
N ALA A 63 -4.59 -12.09 9.78
CA ALA A 63 -3.82 -13.05 10.58
C ALA A 63 -4.02 -12.95 12.09
N PRO A 64 -4.22 -11.76 12.71
CA PRO A 64 -4.43 -11.65 14.15
C PRO A 64 -5.69 -12.37 14.67
N THR A 65 -6.71 -12.56 13.83
CA THR A 65 -8.02 -13.11 14.19
C THR A 65 -8.39 -14.35 13.40
N ALA A 66 -7.61 -14.74 12.41
CA ALA A 66 -7.89 -15.91 11.57
C ALA A 66 -7.90 -17.21 12.38
N PRO A 67 -8.84 -18.12 12.12
CA PRO A 67 -8.92 -19.42 12.80
C PRO A 67 -7.82 -20.40 12.35
N CYS A 68 -7.05 -20.05 11.32
CA CYS A 68 -5.99 -20.88 10.77
C CYS A 68 -4.79 -20.01 10.33
N PRO A 69 -3.59 -20.61 10.12
CA PRO A 69 -2.42 -19.89 9.64
C PRO A 69 -2.65 -19.21 8.29
N VAL A 70 -2.23 -17.95 8.21
CA VAL A 70 -2.20 -17.14 6.98
C VAL A 70 -0.75 -16.90 6.59
N VAL A 71 -0.37 -17.33 5.39
CA VAL A 71 1.01 -17.26 4.89
C VAL A 71 1.05 -16.43 3.60
N VAL A 72 1.97 -15.49 3.54
CA VAL A 72 2.24 -14.73 2.31
C VAL A 72 3.46 -15.32 1.62
N LEU A 73 3.30 -15.72 0.36
CA LEU A 73 4.39 -16.28 -0.42
C LEU A 73 5.40 -15.19 -0.84
N PRO A 74 6.70 -15.54 -0.88
CA PRO A 74 7.69 -14.69 -1.53
C PRO A 74 7.38 -14.47 -3.01
N SER A 75 7.88 -13.36 -3.57
CA SER A 75 7.80 -13.10 -5.02
C SER A 75 8.46 -14.22 -5.81
N GLY A 76 7.89 -14.54 -6.98
CA GLY A 76 8.39 -15.61 -7.86
C GLY A 76 7.99 -17.03 -7.45
N VAL A 77 7.31 -17.20 -6.32
CA VAL A 77 6.74 -18.50 -5.93
C VAL A 77 5.31 -18.60 -6.47
N THR A 78 5.17 -19.26 -7.61
CA THR A 78 3.90 -19.33 -8.34
C THR A 78 3.11 -20.61 -8.07
N GLY A 79 3.71 -21.60 -7.40
CA GLY A 79 3.06 -22.88 -7.14
C GLY A 79 3.75 -23.68 -6.05
N GLY A 80 3.06 -24.68 -5.56
CA GLY A 80 3.54 -25.64 -4.57
C GLY A 80 2.45 -26.66 -4.31
N THR A 81 2.84 -27.82 -3.76
CA THR A 81 1.86 -28.77 -3.24
C THR A 81 1.50 -28.34 -1.83
N PHE A 82 0.33 -27.78 -1.68
CA PHE A 82 -0.18 -27.41 -0.36
C PHE A 82 -1.04 -28.55 0.23
N PRO A 83 -1.19 -28.60 1.56
CA PRO A 83 -2.09 -29.55 2.22
C PRO A 83 -3.52 -29.45 1.67
N GLU A 84 -4.27 -30.55 1.79
CA GLU A 84 -5.71 -30.52 1.56
C GLU A 84 -6.38 -29.43 2.40
N ARG A 85 -7.43 -28.79 1.87
CA ARG A 85 -8.13 -27.65 2.49
C ARG A 85 -7.24 -26.40 2.66
N THR A 86 -6.26 -26.19 1.77
CA THR A 86 -5.58 -24.90 1.64
C THR A 86 -6.40 -24.00 0.72
N LEU A 87 -6.63 -22.77 1.15
CA LEU A 87 -7.15 -21.69 0.32
C LEU A 87 -5.95 -20.89 -0.24
N ASP A 88 -5.70 -21.00 -1.53
CA ASP A 88 -4.63 -20.25 -2.24
C ASP A 88 -5.26 -19.10 -3.02
N VAL A 89 -5.01 -17.87 -2.60
CA VAL A 89 -5.53 -16.64 -3.22
C VAL A 89 -4.40 -15.82 -3.80
N ARG A 90 -4.55 -15.44 -5.07
CA ARG A 90 -3.57 -14.67 -5.84
C ARG A 90 -4.10 -13.29 -6.17
N PHE A 91 -3.23 -12.29 -6.03
CA PHE A 91 -3.50 -10.88 -6.29
C PHE A 91 -2.65 -10.38 -7.45
N GLY A 92 -3.22 -9.49 -8.26
CA GLY A 92 -2.59 -8.97 -9.47
C GLY A 92 -3.00 -9.74 -10.72
N GLN A 93 -2.13 -9.76 -11.74
CA GLN A 93 -2.45 -10.46 -13.00
C GLN A 93 -2.61 -11.96 -12.79
N ALA A 94 -3.66 -12.52 -13.38
CA ALA A 94 -3.90 -13.96 -13.39
C ALA A 94 -2.76 -14.67 -14.12
N GLN A 95 -2.06 -15.54 -13.39
CA GLN A 95 -1.08 -16.46 -13.96
C GLN A 95 -1.75 -17.79 -14.29
N ALA A 96 -1.16 -18.55 -15.22
CA ALA A 96 -1.69 -19.86 -15.57
C ALA A 96 -1.68 -20.78 -14.34
N ASP A 97 -2.85 -21.25 -13.93
CA ASP A 97 -3.04 -22.29 -12.92
C ASP A 97 -3.48 -23.60 -13.57
N PRO A 98 -2.54 -24.45 -14.01
CA PRO A 98 -2.89 -25.72 -14.69
C PRO A 98 -3.59 -26.72 -13.75
N ALA A 99 -3.54 -26.53 -12.45
CA ALA A 99 -4.19 -27.40 -11.45
C ALA A 99 -5.59 -26.90 -11.04
N GLY A 100 -5.99 -25.68 -11.42
CA GLY A 100 -7.27 -25.07 -11.05
C GLY A 100 -7.47 -24.93 -9.54
N GLN A 101 -6.37 -24.73 -8.80
CA GLN A 101 -6.37 -24.72 -7.33
C GLN A 101 -6.27 -23.30 -6.74
N GLN A 102 -5.99 -22.31 -7.57
CA GLN A 102 -5.78 -20.92 -7.16
C GLN A 102 -7.04 -20.10 -7.42
N PHE A 103 -7.38 -19.26 -6.46
CA PHE A 103 -8.39 -18.23 -6.63
C PHE A 103 -7.70 -16.91 -6.97
N HIS A 104 -8.12 -16.28 -8.06
CA HIS A 104 -7.65 -14.95 -8.40
C HIS A 104 -8.61 -13.92 -7.84
N ALA A 105 -8.09 -13.06 -6.97
CA ALA A 105 -8.87 -11.94 -6.46
C ALA A 105 -9.16 -10.93 -7.59
N PRO A 106 -10.34 -10.30 -7.59
CA PRO A 106 -10.64 -9.25 -8.53
C PRO A 106 -9.57 -8.17 -8.53
N SER A 107 -9.17 -7.74 -9.71
CA SER A 107 -8.21 -6.66 -9.91
C SER A 107 -8.77 -5.64 -10.89
N GLY A 108 -8.31 -4.39 -10.79
CA GLY A 108 -8.75 -3.32 -11.66
C GLY A 108 -8.39 -3.56 -13.14
N PRO A 109 -8.71 -2.61 -14.02
CA PRO A 109 -8.41 -2.70 -15.44
C PRO A 109 -6.94 -3.00 -15.71
N ALA A 110 -6.67 -3.82 -16.71
CA ALA A 110 -5.31 -4.16 -17.11
C ALA A 110 -4.47 -2.89 -17.36
N GLY A 111 -3.24 -2.87 -16.83
CA GLY A 111 -2.36 -1.72 -16.90
C GLY A 111 -2.57 -0.67 -15.78
N LEU A 112 -3.73 -0.61 -15.13
CA LEU A 112 -3.96 0.21 -13.93
C LEU A 112 -3.78 -0.61 -12.65
N ALA A 113 -4.35 -1.80 -12.56
CA ALA A 113 -4.32 -2.66 -11.39
C ALA A 113 -2.91 -3.05 -10.91
N GLU A 114 -1.92 -3.02 -11.79
CA GLU A 114 -0.50 -3.25 -11.45
C GLU A 114 0.21 -2.01 -10.93
N ARG A 115 -0.42 -0.86 -11.07
CA ARG A 115 0.16 0.46 -10.79
C ARG A 115 -0.44 1.10 -9.57
N LEU A 116 -1.76 1.04 -9.46
CA LEU A 116 -2.60 1.70 -8.47
C LEU A 116 -3.61 0.72 -7.90
N GLY A 117 -4.25 1.10 -6.79
CA GLY A 117 -5.40 0.39 -6.26
C GLY A 117 -5.09 -0.58 -5.13
N LEU A 118 -4.08 -0.29 -4.29
CA LEU A 118 -3.89 -1.07 -3.06
C LEU A 118 -5.17 -1.08 -2.21
N ALA A 119 -5.80 0.07 -1.99
CA ALA A 119 -6.99 0.19 -1.15
C ALA A 119 -8.19 -0.62 -1.68
N PRO A 120 -8.65 -0.47 -2.93
CA PRO A 120 -9.76 -1.27 -3.44
C PRO A 120 -9.47 -2.77 -3.48
N GLN A 121 -8.26 -3.18 -3.84
CA GLN A 121 -7.87 -4.59 -3.86
C GLN A 121 -7.76 -5.20 -2.44
N LEU A 122 -7.32 -4.42 -1.45
CA LEU A 122 -7.31 -4.82 -0.04
C LEU A 122 -8.73 -5.13 0.43
N VAL A 123 -9.67 -4.21 0.22
CA VAL A 123 -11.05 -4.38 0.70
C VAL A 123 -11.74 -5.54 -0.04
N ALA A 124 -11.60 -5.64 -1.36
CA ALA A 124 -12.12 -6.76 -2.12
C ALA A 124 -11.55 -8.11 -1.65
N GLY A 125 -10.26 -8.16 -1.34
CA GLY A 125 -9.62 -9.34 -0.77
C GLY A 125 -10.15 -9.71 0.61
N LEU A 126 -10.46 -8.73 1.46
CA LEU A 126 -11.08 -8.97 2.76
C LEU A 126 -12.52 -9.49 2.62
N VAL A 127 -13.32 -8.94 1.68
CA VAL A 127 -14.64 -9.47 1.31
C VAL A 127 -14.53 -10.92 0.87
N LEU A 128 -13.58 -11.22 -0.01
CA LEU A 128 -13.32 -12.56 -0.50
C LEU A 128 -13.01 -13.54 0.63
N LEU A 129 -12.12 -13.16 1.55
CA LEU A 129 -11.76 -14.01 2.69
C LEU A 129 -12.88 -14.17 3.72
N ALA A 130 -13.71 -13.15 3.92
CA ALA A 130 -14.89 -13.23 4.79
C ALA A 130 -15.87 -14.31 4.30
N GLN A 131 -16.07 -14.46 2.99
CA GLN A 131 -16.89 -15.55 2.44
C GLN A 131 -16.33 -16.94 2.73
N ALA A 132 -15.01 -17.05 2.91
CA ALA A 132 -14.33 -18.28 3.30
C ALA A 132 -14.31 -18.48 4.84
N GLY A 133 -15.00 -17.65 5.61
CA GLY A 133 -15.06 -17.76 7.08
C GLY A 133 -13.82 -17.22 7.82
N LEU A 134 -13.02 -16.39 7.17
CA LEU A 134 -11.71 -15.95 7.70
C LEU A 134 -11.73 -14.55 8.34
N GLY A 135 -12.87 -14.05 8.68
CA GLY A 135 -13.04 -12.77 9.36
C GLY A 135 -14.42 -12.16 9.09
N PRO A 136 -14.71 -11.01 9.68
CA PRO A 136 -15.94 -10.29 9.40
C PRO A 136 -15.91 -9.68 8.00
N GLU A 137 -17.07 -9.65 7.36
CA GLU A 137 -17.22 -8.92 6.09
C GLU A 137 -17.15 -7.41 6.36
N PRO A 138 -16.29 -6.67 5.64
CA PRO A 138 -16.21 -5.22 5.79
C PRO A 138 -17.46 -4.54 5.23
N ASP A 139 -17.89 -3.47 5.89
CA ASP A 139 -18.93 -2.58 5.36
C ASP A 139 -18.33 -1.70 4.26
N VAL A 140 -18.38 -2.20 3.02
CA VAL A 140 -17.77 -1.58 1.85
C VAL A 140 -18.31 -0.19 1.58
N GLU A 141 -19.64 0.02 1.77
CA GLU A 141 -20.27 1.32 1.53
C GLU A 141 -19.81 2.36 2.55
N ALA A 142 -19.78 2.00 3.82
CA ALA A 142 -19.29 2.89 4.86
C ALA A 142 -17.79 3.21 4.67
N LEU A 143 -16.96 2.22 4.29
CA LEU A 143 -15.53 2.42 4.00
C LEU A 143 -15.32 3.34 2.81
N ALA A 144 -16.03 3.10 1.70
CA ALA A 144 -15.94 3.93 0.50
C ALA A 144 -16.37 5.36 0.74
N ALA A 145 -17.44 5.57 1.53
CA ALA A 145 -17.90 6.90 1.91
C ALA A 145 -16.83 7.63 2.76
N ARG A 146 -16.31 6.97 3.82
CA ARG A 146 -15.24 7.56 4.66
C ARG A 146 -13.98 7.89 3.87
N LEU A 147 -13.60 7.01 2.94
CA LEU A 147 -12.46 7.24 2.05
C LEU A 147 -12.70 8.48 1.17
N SER A 148 -13.87 8.58 0.53
CA SER A 148 -14.22 9.73 -0.31
C SER A 148 -14.17 11.03 0.48
N ASP A 149 -14.90 11.10 1.61
CA ASP A 149 -14.97 12.30 2.45
C ASP A 149 -13.57 12.76 2.90
N ARG A 150 -12.71 11.80 3.29
CA ARG A 150 -11.38 12.12 3.76
C ARG A 150 -10.45 12.56 2.63
N LEU A 151 -10.53 11.94 1.45
CA LEU A 151 -9.76 12.37 0.28
C LEU A 151 -10.15 13.78 -0.17
N ASP A 152 -11.43 14.10 -0.18
CA ASP A 152 -11.93 15.45 -0.50
C ASP A 152 -11.40 16.50 0.49
N ALA A 153 -11.39 16.19 1.78
CA ALA A 153 -10.82 17.06 2.80
C ALA A 153 -9.31 17.27 2.60
N LEU A 154 -8.55 16.20 2.37
CA LEU A 154 -7.09 16.26 2.13
C LEU A 154 -6.73 17.03 0.86
N GLN A 155 -7.56 16.91 -0.19
CA GLN A 155 -7.43 17.72 -1.41
C GLN A 155 -7.71 19.19 -1.15
N ALA A 156 -8.82 19.51 -0.49
CA ALA A 156 -9.19 20.89 -0.16
C ALA A 156 -8.11 21.58 0.70
N GLU A 157 -7.49 20.83 1.60
CA GLU A 157 -6.36 21.28 2.40
C GLU A 157 -5.04 21.38 1.61
N GLY A 158 -4.95 20.80 0.42
CA GLY A 158 -3.72 20.76 -0.38
C GLY A 158 -2.59 19.98 0.30
N VAL A 159 -2.91 18.89 1.00
CA VAL A 159 -1.94 18.13 1.80
C VAL A 159 -0.84 17.55 0.93
N VAL A 160 -1.18 16.91 -0.20
CA VAL A 160 -0.20 16.31 -1.11
C VAL A 160 0.72 17.35 -1.71
N ASP A 161 0.17 18.49 -2.13
CA ASP A 161 0.99 19.57 -2.74
C ASP A 161 1.98 20.14 -1.72
N ARG A 162 1.58 20.27 -0.43
CA ARG A 162 2.51 20.65 0.64
C ARG A 162 3.59 19.60 0.89
N LEU A 163 3.25 18.31 0.86
CA LEU A 163 4.23 17.23 0.98
C LEU A 163 5.25 17.28 -0.18
N VAL A 164 4.77 17.37 -1.40
CA VAL A 164 5.61 17.47 -2.60
C VAL A 164 6.55 18.69 -2.52
N ALA A 165 6.02 19.86 -2.15
CA ALA A 165 6.83 21.06 -2.02
C ALA A 165 7.89 20.95 -0.91
N ARG A 166 7.59 20.25 0.19
CA ARG A 166 8.53 20.06 1.31
C ARG A 166 9.58 19.00 1.02
N ILE A 167 9.21 17.92 0.34
CA ILE A 167 10.17 16.92 -0.14
C ILE A 167 11.12 17.58 -1.15
N GLY A 168 10.57 18.36 -2.11
CA GLY A 168 11.36 19.11 -3.06
C GLY A 168 12.40 18.23 -3.76
N ARG A 169 13.69 18.56 -3.59
CA ARG A 169 14.81 17.81 -4.18
C ARG A 169 15.47 16.81 -3.22
N THR A 170 14.87 16.56 -2.06
CA THR A 170 15.36 15.55 -1.13
C THR A 170 14.84 14.16 -1.49
N LEU A 171 15.37 13.15 -0.83
CA LEU A 171 14.97 11.75 -1.01
C LEU A 171 14.07 11.34 0.15
N PRO A 172 12.83 10.92 -0.09
CA PRO A 172 11.93 10.55 0.98
C PRO A 172 12.30 9.21 1.62
N LEU A 173 12.24 9.19 2.95
CA LEU A 173 12.28 8.00 3.79
C LEU A 173 10.90 7.83 4.39
N VAL A 174 10.19 6.77 4.03
CA VAL A 174 8.80 6.57 4.45
C VAL A 174 8.74 5.56 5.59
N HIS A 175 8.08 5.94 6.67
CA HIS A 175 7.99 5.14 7.90
C HIS A 175 6.55 4.82 8.26
N GLY A 176 6.33 3.60 8.77
CA GLY A 176 5.02 3.15 9.23
C GLY A 176 5.09 2.33 10.51
N GLY A 177 3.98 2.27 11.25
CA GLY A 177 3.88 1.55 12.52
C GLY A 177 3.25 0.17 12.40
N GLY A 178 3.96 -0.85 12.87
CA GLY A 178 3.46 -2.22 12.91
C GLY A 178 3.23 -2.88 11.53
N PRO A 179 2.57 -4.04 11.49
CA PRO A 179 2.43 -4.83 10.24
C PRO A 179 1.72 -4.10 9.11
N VAL A 180 0.64 -3.37 9.39
CA VAL A 180 -0.11 -2.60 8.40
C VAL A 180 0.72 -1.41 7.93
N GLY A 181 1.29 -0.64 8.85
CA GLY A 181 2.14 0.51 8.53
C GLY A 181 3.37 0.11 7.71
N SER A 182 3.96 -1.06 7.96
CA SER A 182 5.05 -1.61 7.15
C SER A 182 4.65 -1.77 5.68
N VAL A 183 3.45 -2.29 5.42
CA VAL A 183 2.97 -2.45 4.04
C VAL A 183 2.68 -1.11 3.40
N LEU A 184 2.09 -0.17 4.14
CA LEU A 184 1.80 1.17 3.64
C LEU A 184 3.07 1.95 3.31
N ALA A 185 4.12 1.84 4.13
CA ALA A 185 5.42 2.44 3.85
C ALA A 185 6.07 1.83 2.60
N ASP A 186 6.05 0.51 2.46
CA ASP A 186 6.53 -0.17 1.24
C ASP A 186 5.71 0.20 0.01
N HIS A 187 4.40 0.39 0.15
CA HIS A 187 3.53 0.84 -0.92
C HIS A 187 3.86 2.28 -1.35
N ALA A 188 3.99 3.20 -0.41
CA ALA A 188 4.38 4.59 -0.73
C ALA A 188 5.75 4.64 -1.42
N LYS A 189 6.74 3.87 -0.91
CA LYS A 189 8.04 3.69 -1.58
C LYS A 189 7.87 3.15 -3.01
N PHE A 190 7.05 2.13 -3.22
CA PHE A 190 6.77 1.56 -4.53
C PHE A 190 6.23 2.64 -5.49
N GLN A 191 5.27 3.44 -5.02
CA GLN A 191 4.65 4.51 -5.82
C GLN A 191 5.64 5.64 -6.14
N VAL A 192 6.41 6.09 -5.16
CA VAL A 192 7.41 7.16 -5.34
C VAL A 192 8.51 6.70 -6.31
N ASN A 193 9.04 5.49 -6.16
CA ASN A 193 10.06 4.97 -7.06
C ASN A 193 9.52 4.78 -8.48
N ARG A 194 8.34 4.15 -8.62
CA ARG A 194 7.76 3.77 -9.90
C ARG A 194 7.23 4.97 -10.68
N HIS A 195 6.43 5.79 -10.03
CA HIS A 195 5.72 6.91 -10.65
C HIS A 195 6.40 8.24 -10.43
N GLY A 196 6.89 8.50 -9.22
CA GLY A 196 7.60 9.72 -8.87
C GLY A 196 8.97 9.87 -9.52
N LYS A 197 9.57 8.77 -9.98
CA LYS A 197 10.95 8.73 -10.53
C LYS A 197 12.00 9.25 -9.53
N VAL A 198 11.69 9.18 -8.25
CA VAL A 198 12.52 9.61 -7.14
C VAL A 198 12.93 8.39 -6.32
N ALA A 199 14.21 8.29 -5.96
CA ALA A 199 14.67 7.23 -5.07
C ALA A 199 14.04 7.42 -3.68
N CYS A 200 13.44 6.35 -3.16
CA CYS A 200 12.74 6.35 -1.90
C CYS A 200 13.02 5.04 -1.16
N TRP A 201 13.11 5.11 0.16
CA TRP A 201 13.25 3.95 1.03
C TRP A 201 12.10 3.90 2.02
N SER A 202 11.89 2.73 2.60
CA SER A 202 10.86 2.48 3.59
C SER A 202 11.42 1.68 4.76
N ALA A 203 10.94 1.98 5.96
CA ALA A 203 11.16 1.19 7.15
C ALA A 203 9.91 1.22 8.05
N ALA A 204 9.82 0.31 9.00
CA ALA A 204 8.70 0.25 9.92
C ALA A 204 9.13 -0.26 11.30
N THR A 205 8.37 0.11 12.32
CA THR A 205 8.49 -0.50 13.64
C THR A 205 7.96 -1.95 13.61
N PRO A 206 8.55 -2.84 14.41
CA PRO A 206 9.66 -2.60 15.34
C PRO A 206 11.05 -2.62 14.70
N GLU A 207 11.22 -3.07 13.46
CA GLU A 207 12.51 -3.36 12.82
C GLU A 207 13.40 -2.12 12.75
N LEU A 208 12.87 -0.95 12.42
CA LEU A 208 13.64 0.29 12.32
C LEU A 208 14.40 0.64 13.62
N ALA A 209 13.93 0.16 14.77
CA ALA A 209 14.57 0.39 16.04
C ALA A 209 15.86 -0.44 16.26
N TYR A 210 16.06 -1.46 15.44
CA TYR A 210 17.24 -2.33 15.54
C TYR A 210 18.40 -1.92 14.62
N ASP A 211 18.10 -1.27 13.49
CA ASP A 211 19.10 -0.93 12.48
C ASP A 211 19.11 0.55 12.10
N GLU A 212 18.00 1.09 11.61
CA GLU A 212 17.97 2.45 11.07
C GLU A 212 18.27 3.52 12.13
N VAL A 213 17.80 3.34 13.38
CA VAL A 213 18.13 4.23 14.50
C VAL A 213 19.65 4.38 14.68
N CYS A 214 20.42 3.33 14.41
CA CYS A 214 21.87 3.32 14.56
C CYS A 214 22.62 4.01 13.43
N SER A 215 21.95 4.34 12.33
CA SER A 215 22.60 4.91 11.12
C SER A 215 22.80 6.42 11.19
N TRP A 216 22.13 7.09 12.11
CA TRP A 216 22.15 8.55 12.22
C TRP A 216 23.34 9.09 13.03
N GLY A 217 23.77 10.30 12.67
CA GLY A 217 24.76 11.07 13.42
C GLY A 217 26.14 11.14 12.79
N GLN A 218 26.61 10.13 12.07
CA GLN A 218 27.95 10.16 11.49
C GLN A 218 28.11 11.16 10.31
N HIS A 219 27.04 11.36 9.53
CA HIS A 219 27.01 12.22 8.36
C HIS A 219 25.86 13.22 8.39
N GLY A 220 25.54 13.76 9.58
CA GLY A 220 24.39 14.63 9.80
C GLY A 220 24.39 15.91 8.99
N ASP A 221 25.56 16.42 8.59
CA ASP A 221 25.69 17.55 7.68
C ASP A 221 25.22 17.25 6.24
N VAL A 222 25.37 15.99 5.81
CA VAL A 222 24.91 15.52 4.50
C VAL A 222 23.44 15.10 4.57
N THR A 223 23.07 14.30 5.56
CA THR A 223 21.71 13.75 5.68
C THR A 223 20.65 14.82 5.82
N ARG A 224 20.94 15.92 6.52
CA ARG A 224 20.08 17.13 6.61
C ARG A 224 19.81 17.83 5.28
N GLN A 225 20.60 17.57 4.25
CA GLN A 225 20.41 18.16 2.92
C GLN A 225 19.75 17.18 1.96
N VAL A 226 19.82 15.89 2.25
CA VAL A 226 19.47 14.83 1.30
C VAL A 226 18.16 14.18 1.61
N PHE A 227 17.79 13.98 2.89
CA PHE A 227 16.64 13.19 3.26
C PHE A 227 15.49 14.01 3.85
N THR A 228 14.27 13.58 3.55
CA THR A 228 13.03 13.99 4.23
C THR A 228 12.35 12.75 4.79
N ALA A 229 12.10 12.71 6.09
CA ALA A 229 11.35 11.63 6.72
C ALA A 229 9.85 11.89 6.59
N VAL A 230 9.09 10.86 6.18
CA VAL A 230 7.63 10.90 6.02
C VAL A 230 7.02 9.78 6.85
N PHE A 231 6.19 10.13 7.81
CA PHE A 231 5.53 9.19 8.71
C PHE A 231 4.08 9.00 8.29
N LEU A 232 3.68 7.75 8.05
CA LEU A 232 2.30 7.37 7.76
C LEU A 232 1.64 6.91 9.05
N ARG A 233 0.65 7.68 9.54
CA ARG A 233 0.05 7.52 10.87
C ARG A 233 -1.44 7.18 10.78
N GLY A 234 -1.89 6.31 11.65
CA GLY A 234 -3.31 5.97 11.70
C GLY A 234 -3.67 5.03 12.84
N THR A 235 -4.97 4.80 13.03
CA THR A 235 -5.51 3.96 14.11
C THR A 235 -5.21 2.47 13.94
N HIS A 236 -4.61 2.06 12.82
CA HIS A 236 -4.11 0.72 12.58
C HIS A 236 -2.80 0.42 13.31
N GLU A 237 -2.12 1.43 13.84
CA GLU A 237 -0.85 1.27 14.54
C GLU A 237 -1.07 0.65 15.93
N PRO A 238 -0.37 -0.45 16.28
CA PRO A 238 -0.33 -0.89 17.68
C PRO A 238 0.26 0.20 18.57
N PRO A 239 -0.23 0.42 19.80
CA PRO A 239 0.22 1.52 20.66
C PRO A 239 1.74 1.54 20.93
N ALA A 240 2.37 0.37 21.00
CA ALA A 240 3.82 0.26 21.18
C ALA A 240 4.59 0.78 19.96
N ASP A 241 4.09 0.47 18.75
CA ASP A 241 4.67 0.90 17.49
C ASP A 241 4.45 2.39 17.25
N ALA A 242 3.26 2.90 17.55
CA ALA A 242 2.95 4.32 17.49
C ALA A 242 3.92 5.13 18.38
N GLY A 243 4.10 4.74 19.65
CA GLY A 243 5.02 5.39 20.56
C GLY A 243 6.51 5.24 20.16
N ALA A 244 6.87 4.16 19.45
CA ALA A 244 8.22 4.00 18.91
C ALA A 244 8.46 4.95 17.73
N LEU A 245 7.46 5.11 16.84
CA LEU A 245 7.53 6.07 15.73
C LEU A 245 7.63 7.52 16.22
N ASP A 246 6.90 7.90 17.28
CA ASP A 246 6.99 9.25 17.86
C ASP A 246 8.41 9.54 18.32
N ARG A 247 9.01 8.63 19.12
CA ARG A 247 10.40 8.77 19.56
C ARG A 247 11.41 8.81 18.43
N TYR A 248 11.13 8.03 17.36
CA TYR A 248 11.99 8.03 16.19
C TYR A 248 11.85 9.32 15.39
N ALA A 249 10.65 9.88 15.24
CA ALA A 249 10.44 11.17 14.59
C ALA A 249 11.19 12.29 15.30
N ASP A 250 11.15 12.31 16.64
CA ASP A 250 11.92 13.28 17.47
C ASP A 250 13.43 13.12 17.26
N LEU A 251 13.92 11.87 17.19
CA LEU A 251 15.34 11.61 16.99
C LEU A 251 15.80 12.05 15.58
N VAL A 252 15.05 11.68 14.54
CA VAL A 252 15.49 11.87 13.15
C VAL A 252 15.41 13.33 12.72
N ASP A 253 14.59 14.16 13.37
CA ASP A 253 14.44 15.59 13.07
C ASP A 253 15.78 16.36 13.15
N GLU A 254 16.70 15.88 13.98
CA GLU A 254 18.06 16.44 14.04
C GLU A 254 18.93 16.10 12.82
N PHE A 255 18.56 15.10 12.02
CA PHE A 255 19.43 14.52 10.97
C PHE A 255 18.86 14.58 9.56
N VAL A 256 17.65 15.06 9.37
CA VAL A 256 17.01 15.17 8.05
C VAL A 256 16.63 16.63 7.73
N ALA A 257 16.31 16.90 6.47
CA ALA A 257 15.88 18.22 6.01
C ALA A 257 14.49 18.60 6.55
N SER A 258 13.63 17.61 6.76
CA SER A 258 12.25 17.81 7.20
C SER A 258 11.67 16.50 7.74
N VAL A 259 10.86 16.61 8.78
CA VAL A 259 9.98 15.54 9.26
C VAL A 259 8.54 15.90 8.90
N LEU A 260 7.84 15.00 8.22
CA LEU A 260 6.47 15.18 7.74
C LEU A 260 5.60 14.02 8.25
N SER A 261 4.33 14.31 8.55
CA SER A 261 3.34 13.30 8.93
C SER A 261 2.14 13.34 8.00
N VAL A 262 1.61 12.17 7.68
CA VAL A 262 0.37 11.97 6.93
C VAL A 262 -0.55 11.13 7.76
N GLU A 263 -1.70 11.71 8.14
CA GLU A 263 -2.67 11.07 9.00
C GLU A 263 -3.83 10.46 8.17
N GLY A 264 -4.18 9.20 8.41
CA GLY A 264 -5.40 8.60 7.86
C GLY A 264 -6.63 9.41 8.29
N GLY A 265 -6.79 9.60 9.60
CA GLY A 265 -7.70 10.59 10.18
C GLY A 265 -9.18 10.25 10.09
N THR A 266 -9.54 8.99 9.82
CA THR A 266 -10.93 8.51 9.81
C THR A 266 -11.37 7.95 11.17
N GLY A 267 -10.40 7.55 12.01
CA GLY A 267 -10.65 6.91 13.29
C GLY A 267 -11.01 5.43 13.20
N GLU A 268 -10.90 4.82 12.01
CA GLU A 268 -11.17 3.42 11.75
C GLU A 268 -9.96 2.80 11.04
N PRO A 269 -9.38 1.68 11.56
CA PRO A 269 -8.10 1.15 11.10
C PRO A 269 -8.03 0.82 9.60
N LEU A 270 -9.06 0.19 9.05
CA LEU A 270 -9.08 -0.18 7.64
C LEU A 270 -9.29 1.04 6.74
N ALA A 271 -10.14 1.99 7.14
CA ALA A 271 -10.35 3.22 6.41
C ALA A 271 -9.08 4.10 6.41
N ASP A 272 -8.39 4.22 7.57
CA ASP A 272 -7.11 4.92 7.66
C ASP A 272 -6.07 4.31 6.73
N ALA A 273 -5.97 2.97 6.68
CA ALA A 273 -5.07 2.28 5.78
C ALA A 273 -5.40 2.55 4.30
N CYS A 274 -6.68 2.57 3.94
CA CYS A 274 -7.13 2.91 2.58
C CYS A 274 -6.77 4.36 2.21
N VAL A 275 -6.98 5.32 3.11
CA VAL A 275 -6.59 6.72 2.89
C VAL A 275 -5.09 6.83 2.65
N LEU A 276 -4.27 6.22 3.53
CA LEU A 276 -2.82 6.28 3.44
C LEU A 276 -2.28 5.58 2.18
N ALA A 277 -2.94 4.52 1.72
CA ALA A 277 -2.61 3.89 0.45
C ALA A 277 -2.80 4.86 -0.73
N VAL A 278 -3.96 5.52 -0.83
CA VAL A 278 -4.22 6.52 -1.88
C VAL A 278 -3.28 7.73 -1.74
N MET A 279 -2.98 8.17 -0.52
CA MET A 279 -2.01 9.25 -0.30
C MET A 279 -0.60 8.90 -0.78
N GLY A 280 -0.16 7.65 -0.61
CA GLY A 280 1.10 7.14 -1.17
C GLY A 280 1.12 7.17 -2.70
N GLU A 281 0.00 6.80 -3.35
CA GLU A 281 -0.18 6.90 -4.79
C GLU A 281 -0.10 8.35 -5.26
N GLN A 282 -0.90 9.24 -4.66
CA GLN A 282 -0.92 10.66 -4.99
C GLN A 282 0.45 11.31 -4.80
N LEU A 283 1.18 10.95 -3.74
CA LEU A 283 2.53 11.45 -3.51
C LEU A 283 3.47 11.09 -4.68
N GLY A 284 3.51 9.81 -5.08
CA GLY A 284 4.34 9.39 -6.21
C GLY A 284 3.98 10.09 -7.52
N LEU A 285 2.67 10.17 -7.83
CA LEU A 285 2.18 10.79 -9.06
C LEU A 285 2.49 12.29 -9.10
N ARG A 286 2.24 13.01 -8.01
CA ARG A 286 2.45 14.46 -7.92
C ARG A 286 3.93 14.85 -7.90
N LEU A 287 4.82 14.02 -7.33
CA LEU A 287 6.26 14.24 -7.41
C LEU A 287 6.74 14.24 -8.87
N ALA A 288 6.29 13.30 -9.70
CA ALA A 288 6.63 13.27 -11.12
C ALA A 288 6.15 14.54 -11.84
N LEU A 289 4.87 14.89 -11.64
CA LEU A 289 4.28 16.05 -12.31
C LEU A 289 4.94 17.37 -11.90
N ALA A 290 5.35 17.51 -10.64
CA ALA A 290 6.05 18.70 -10.14
C ALA A 290 7.41 18.90 -10.81
N GLU A 291 8.11 17.82 -11.18
CA GLU A 291 9.39 17.85 -11.91
C GLU A 291 9.21 17.79 -13.44
N GLY A 292 7.97 17.81 -13.93
CA GLY A 292 7.66 17.82 -15.36
C GLY A 292 7.72 16.45 -16.05
N PHE A 293 7.71 15.36 -15.27
CA PHE A 293 7.71 13.99 -15.81
C PHE A 293 6.29 13.42 -15.92
N ASP A 294 6.08 12.60 -16.95
CA ASP A 294 4.90 11.73 -17.02
C ASP A 294 5.08 10.56 -16.04
N PRO A 295 4.13 10.34 -15.09
CA PRO A 295 4.22 9.23 -14.16
C PRO A 295 4.01 7.86 -14.82
N ALA A 296 3.36 7.80 -16.00
CA ALA A 296 2.95 6.55 -16.64
C ALA A 296 4.10 5.66 -17.13
N PRO A 297 5.13 6.15 -17.85
CA PRO A 297 6.24 5.31 -18.26
C PRO A 297 7.00 4.74 -17.07
N ALA A 298 7.36 3.46 -17.15
CA ALA A 298 8.21 2.79 -16.17
C ALA A 298 9.49 2.29 -16.88
N PRO A 299 10.48 3.17 -17.06
CA PRO A 299 11.75 2.77 -17.67
C PRO A 299 12.37 1.63 -16.87
N GLY A 300 12.86 0.60 -17.54
CA GLY A 300 13.48 -0.57 -16.90
C GLY A 300 12.55 -1.76 -16.67
N LEU A 301 11.23 -1.65 -16.88
CA LEU A 301 10.35 -2.85 -16.90
C LEU A 301 10.71 -3.82 -18.04
N GLU A 302 11.37 -3.32 -19.08
CA GLU A 302 11.93 -4.13 -20.16
C GLU A 302 13.02 -5.11 -19.67
N TRP A 303 13.55 -4.90 -18.47
CA TRP A 303 14.57 -5.75 -17.83
C TRP A 303 13.97 -6.78 -16.87
N SER A 304 12.69 -6.65 -16.55
CA SER A 304 11.97 -7.62 -15.72
C SER A 304 11.39 -8.73 -16.61
N VAL A 305 12.19 -9.72 -16.90
CA VAL A 305 11.79 -10.94 -17.60
C VAL A 305 11.82 -12.10 -16.61
#